data_df8ae9f98632f2de39528ab763c1145a
#
_entry.id   df8ae9f98632f2de39528ab763c1145a
#
_cell.length_a   1.000
_cell.length_b   1.000
_cell.length_c   1.000
_cell.angle_alpha   90.00
_cell.angle_beta   90.00
_cell.angle_gamma   90.00
#
_symmetry.space_group_name_H-M   'P 1'
#
loop_
_entity.id
_entity.type
_entity.pdbx_description
1 polymer ?
#
loop_
_entity_poly.entity_id
_entity_poly.type
_entity_poly.pdbx_seq_one_letter_code
_entity_poly.pdbx_strand_id
1 'polypeptide(L)'
;LAPSPEGFLGQSSYLFLRFAESAARHAHDAADLETESTLAIVAEECFARFSALAKTLDTMKVDRVEAMNPFIGPTREFERRTRGRNWVERVACTWVTMAFLQDFWRRLADGLPKAIRGEVMKALEGDTMIHVLRTELERRIALEPTLRPALALWARRLVGDTMLIAESALVHRDNPVA
;
A
#
# COMPACT_ATOMS: atom_id res chain seq x y z
N LEU A 1 -7.92 -14.37 13.61
CA LEU A 1 -6.48 -14.57 13.40
C LEU A 1 -5.77 -13.30 13.88
N ALA A 2 -4.97 -13.39 14.96
CA ALA A 2 -4.15 -12.26 15.40
C ALA A 2 -2.81 -12.33 14.66
N PRO A 3 -2.38 -11.28 13.93
CA PRO A 3 -1.08 -11.26 13.28
C PRO A 3 0.05 -11.18 14.33
N SER A 4 1.28 -11.59 13.97
CA SER A 4 2.41 -11.20 14.78
C SER A 4 2.60 -9.68 14.67
N PRO A 5 2.82 -8.95 15.77
CA PRO A 5 3.02 -7.49 15.70
C PRO A 5 4.15 -7.08 14.79
N GLU A 6 5.26 -7.80 14.84
CA GLU A 6 6.43 -7.57 14.00
C GLU A 6 6.12 -7.80 12.52
N GLY A 7 5.50 -8.93 12.16
CA GLY A 7 5.12 -9.23 10.78
C GLY A 7 4.11 -8.22 10.23
N PHE A 8 3.12 -7.83 11.04
CA PHE A 8 2.16 -6.79 10.66
C PHE A 8 2.83 -5.45 10.36
N LEU A 9 3.66 -4.98 11.31
CA LEU A 9 4.36 -3.69 11.17
C LEU A 9 5.41 -3.72 10.06
N GLY A 10 6.14 -4.83 9.92
CA GLY A 10 7.12 -5.01 8.85
C GLY A 10 6.48 -4.95 7.47
N GLN A 11 5.38 -5.69 7.25
CA GLN A 11 4.65 -5.66 5.98
C GLN A 11 4.06 -4.29 5.70
N SER A 12 3.28 -3.73 6.63
CA SER A 12 2.59 -2.47 6.40
C SER A 12 3.57 -1.31 6.21
N SER A 13 4.65 -1.24 6.99
CA SER A 13 5.71 -0.24 6.79
C SER A 13 6.35 -0.36 5.42
N TYR A 14 6.74 -1.58 5.01
CA TYR A 14 7.39 -1.77 3.72
C TYR A 14 6.47 -1.40 2.55
N LEU A 15 5.19 -1.78 2.61
CA LEU A 15 4.25 -1.47 1.54
C LEU A 15 3.91 0.03 1.47
N PHE A 16 3.81 0.75 2.60
CA PHE A 16 3.66 2.21 2.56
C PHE A 16 4.91 2.91 1.99
N LEU A 17 6.12 2.42 2.27
CA LEU A 17 7.33 2.91 1.62
C LEU A 17 7.25 2.70 0.09
N ARG A 18 6.81 1.53 -0.37
CA ARG A 18 6.63 1.24 -1.81
C ARG A 18 5.54 2.10 -2.44
N PHE A 19 4.45 2.38 -1.74
CA PHE A 19 3.41 3.29 -2.22
C PHE A 19 3.93 4.73 -2.36
N ALA A 20 4.72 5.22 -1.39
CA ALA A 20 5.35 6.54 -1.48
C ALA A 20 6.25 6.66 -2.73
N GLU A 21 7.12 5.67 -2.96
CA GLU A 21 7.97 5.62 -4.15
C GLU A 21 7.16 5.53 -5.45
N SER A 22 6.06 4.77 -5.46
CA SER A 22 5.21 4.64 -6.63
C SER A 22 4.47 5.93 -6.93
N ALA A 23 3.90 6.59 -5.91
CA ALA A 23 3.21 7.86 -6.06
C ALA A 23 4.16 8.98 -6.55
N ALA A 24 5.40 9.03 -6.01
CA ALA A 24 6.42 9.97 -6.47
C ALA A 24 6.81 9.74 -7.95
N ARG A 25 6.94 8.49 -8.38
CA ARG A 25 7.17 8.17 -9.81
C ARG A 25 5.97 8.55 -10.69
N HIS A 26 4.75 8.33 -10.20
CA HIS A 26 3.56 8.72 -10.95
C HIS A 26 3.42 10.24 -11.06
N ALA A 27 3.83 10.99 -10.02
CA ALA A 27 3.93 12.45 -10.05
C ALA A 27 4.93 12.89 -11.13
N HIS A 28 6.14 12.33 -11.13
CA HIS A 28 7.17 12.65 -12.13
C HIS A 28 6.70 12.39 -13.58
N ASP A 29 5.93 11.32 -13.81
CA ASP A 29 5.41 10.93 -15.12
C ASP A 29 4.07 11.62 -15.46
N ALA A 30 3.58 12.57 -14.63
CA ALA A 30 2.31 13.24 -14.83
C ALA A 30 2.34 14.17 -16.05
N ALA A 31 1.19 14.28 -16.74
CA ALA A 31 1.10 15.10 -17.94
C ALA A 31 0.91 16.60 -17.65
N ASP A 32 0.52 16.95 -16.43
CA ASP A 32 0.24 18.32 -16.01
C ASP A 32 0.60 18.54 -14.54
N LEU A 33 0.87 19.81 -14.17
CA LEU A 33 1.31 20.20 -12.83
C LEU A 33 0.25 19.96 -11.75
N GLU A 34 -1.03 20.00 -12.09
CA GLU A 34 -2.13 19.71 -11.14
C GLU A 34 -2.05 18.25 -10.70
N THR A 35 -1.93 17.33 -11.65
CA THR A 35 -1.74 15.90 -11.39
C THR A 35 -0.43 15.63 -10.65
N GLU A 36 0.67 16.27 -11.06
CA GLU A 36 1.97 16.13 -10.41
C GLU A 36 1.90 16.52 -8.93
N SER A 37 1.38 17.72 -8.62
CA SER A 37 1.26 18.21 -7.24
C SER A 37 0.33 17.34 -6.40
N THR A 38 -0.77 16.86 -6.98
CA THR A 38 -1.74 15.98 -6.33
C THR A 38 -1.11 14.64 -5.93
N LEU A 39 -0.33 14.03 -6.82
CA LEU A 39 0.35 12.76 -6.53
C LEU A 39 1.54 12.93 -5.59
N ALA A 40 2.18 14.11 -5.57
CA ALA A 40 3.20 14.42 -4.57
C ALA A 40 2.64 14.42 -3.14
N ILE A 41 1.43 14.95 -2.94
CA ILE A 41 0.71 14.88 -1.65
C ILE A 41 0.43 13.43 -1.25
N VAL A 42 0.04 12.57 -2.20
CA VAL A 42 -0.15 11.13 -1.92
C VAL A 42 1.17 10.48 -1.50
N ALA A 43 2.28 10.82 -2.15
CA ALA A 43 3.60 10.29 -1.78
C ALA A 43 4.02 10.72 -0.38
N GLU A 44 3.82 11.99 -0.03
CA GLU A 44 4.08 12.52 1.31
C GLU A 44 3.27 11.78 2.39
N GLU A 45 1.96 11.61 2.18
CA GLU A 45 1.10 10.93 3.15
C GLU A 45 1.47 9.45 3.32
N CYS A 46 1.81 8.75 2.23
CA CYS A 46 2.31 7.38 2.31
C CYS A 46 3.62 7.30 3.10
N PHE A 47 4.54 8.23 2.89
CA PHE A 47 5.81 8.29 3.61
C PHE A 47 5.61 8.63 5.09
N ALA A 48 4.67 9.50 5.42
CA ALA A 48 4.30 9.80 6.81
C ALA A 48 3.77 8.56 7.54
N ARG A 49 2.92 7.75 6.89
CA ARG A 49 2.42 6.48 7.44
C ARG A 49 3.53 5.45 7.61
N PHE A 50 4.40 5.30 6.61
CA PHE A 50 5.61 4.48 6.75
C PHE A 50 6.41 4.88 7.99
N SER A 51 6.69 6.18 8.16
CA SER A 51 7.48 6.70 9.26
C SER A 51 6.82 6.43 10.63
N ALA A 52 5.50 6.58 10.72
CA ALA A 52 4.75 6.31 11.95
C ALA A 52 4.78 4.82 12.34
N LEU A 53 4.56 3.92 11.37
CA LEU A 53 4.59 2.47 11.60
C LEU A 53 6.01 1.98 11.92
N ALA A 54 7.02 2.48 11.22
CA ALA A 54 8.43 2.16 11.48
C ALA A 54 8.87 2.64 12.88
N LYS A 55 8.38 3.81 13.35
CA LYS A 55 8.61 4.29 14.72
C LYS A 55 8.00 3.35 15.77
N THR A 56 6.89 2.70 15.46
CA THR A 56 6.29 1.70 16.36
C THR A 56 7.21 0.48 16.51
N LEU A 57 7.88 0.03 15.43
CA LEU A 57 8.92 -1.02 15.51
C LEU A 57 10.06 -0.61 16.44
N ASP A 58 10.57 0.64 16.32
CA ASP A 58 11.63 1.13 17.22
C ASP A 58 11.19 1.11 18.68
N THR A 59 9.95 1.51 18.96
CA THR A 59 9.39 1.48 20.32
C THR A 59 9.37 0.06 20.88
N MET A 60 9.14 -0.93 20.01
CA MET A 60 9.20 -2.36 20.35
C MET A 60 10.63 -2.90 20.41
N LYS A 61 11.65 -2.09 20.10
CA LYS A 61 13.07 -2.49 19.97
C LYS A 61 13.31 -3.55 18.92
N VAL A 62 12.53 -3.51 17.85
CA VAL A 62 12.64 -4.39 16.67
C VAL A 62 13.38 -3.64 15.57
N ASP A 63 14.36 -4.28 14.95
CA ASP A 63 15.07 -3.70 13.80
C ASP A 63 14.12 -3.58 12.61
N ARG A 64 14.01 -2.35 12.05
CA ARG A 64 13.08 -2.04 10.95
C ARG A 64 13.42 -2.82 9.69
N VAL A 65 14.71 -2.96 9.40
CA VAL A 65 15.18 -3.60 8.17
C VAL A 65 14.90 -5.10 8.25
N GLU A 66 15.21 -5.72 9.38
CA GLU A 66 14.91 -7.13 9.62
C GLU A 66 13.41 -7.40 9.54
N ALA A 67 12.57 -6.56 10.16
CA ALA A 67 11.12 -6.71 10.12
C ALA A 67 10.53 -6.56 8.70
N MET A 68 11.07 -5.68 7.87
CA MET A 68 10.60 -5.43 6.50
C MET A 68 11.16 -6.43 5.47
N ASN A 69 12.35 -6.95 5.70
CA ASN A 69 13.11 -7.78 4.75
C ASN A 69 12.30 -8.98 4.18
N PRO A 70 11.51 -9.73 4.97
CA PRO A 70 10.72 -10.85 4.47
C PRO A 70 9.71 -10.49 3.38
N PHE A 71 9.27 -9.23 3.34
CA PHE A 71 8.23 -8.75 2.42
C PHE A 71 8.78 -8.21 1.10
N ILE A 72 10.11 -8.08 0.95
CA ILE A 72 10.74 -7.59 -0.28
C ILE A 72 10.44 -8.50 -1.47
N GLY A 73 10.68 -9.79 -1.34
CA GLY A 73 10.47 -10.78 -2.41
C GLY A 73 9.02 -10.85 -2.88
N PRO A 74 8.06 -11.11 -1.99
CA PRO A 74 6.63 -11.14 -2.34
C PRO A 74 6.14 -9.85 -2.97
N THR A 75 6.56 -8.68 -2.47
CA THR A 75 6.15 -7.38 -3.02
C THR A 75 6.72 -7.14 -4.42
N ARG A 76 7.99 -7.46 -4.66
CA ARG A 76 8.59 -7.35 -6.00
C ARG A 76 7.92 -8.26 -7.01
N GLU A 77 7.56 -9.47 -6.61
CA GLU A 77 6.82 -10.41 -7.47
C GLU A 77 5.42 -9.88 -7.77
N PHE A 78 4.72 -9.33 -6.78
CA PHE A 78 3.44 -8.65 -6.98
C PHE A 78 3.57 -7.49 -7.97
N GLU A 79 4.54 -6.58 -7.77
CA GLU A 79 4.78 -5.44 -8.66
C GLU A 79 5.09 -5.90 -10.10
N ARG A 80 5.83 -6.99 -10.26
CA ARG A 80 6.11 -7.58 -11.58
C ARG A 80 4.85 -8.09 -12.28
N ARG A 81 3.96 -8.77 -11.56
CA ARG A 81 2.71 -9.33 -12.09
C ARG A 81 1.67 -8.26 -12.41
N THR A 82 1.61 -7.23 -11.59
CA THR A 82 0.60 -6.16 -11.66
C THR A 82 1.09 -4.92 -12.37
N ARG A 83 2.25 -4.98 -13.01
CA ARG A 83 2.85 -3.86 -13.73
C ARG A 83 1.92 -3.33 -14.82
N GLY A 84 1.39 -2.12 -14.63
CA GLY A 84 0.56 -1.44 -15.61
C GLY A 84 1.36 -1.08 -16.87
N ARG A 85 0.73 -1.20 -18.04
CA ARG A 85 1.33 -0.90 -19.36
C ARG A 85 1.44 0.59 -19.63
N ASN A 86 0.59 1.39 -19.03
CA ASN A 86 0.54 2.84 -19.16
C ASN A 86 0.40 3.51 -17.80
N TRP A 87 0.46 4.85 -17.79
CA TRP A 87 0.39 5.63 -16.57
C TRP A 87 -0.91 5.38 -15.80
N VAL A 88 -2.06 5.35 -16.48
CA VAL A 88 -3.39 5.18 -15.85
C VAL A 88 -3.52 3.81 -15.18
N GLU A 89 -3.05 2.74 -15.84
CA GLU A 89 -3.02 1.40 -15.24
C GLU A 89 -2.11 1.35 -14.00
N ARG A 90 -0.97 2.06 -14.01
CA ARG A 90 -0.07 2.14 -12.84
C ARG A 90 -0.71 2.87 -11.66
N VAL A 91 -1.36 4.01 -11.90
CA VAL A 91 -2.09 4.75 -10.86
C VAL A 91 -3.26 3.92 -10.33
N ALA A 92 -4.03 3.26 -11.21
CA ALA A 92 -5.11 2.37 -10.81
C ALA A 92 -4.61 1.18 -9.98
N CYS A 93 -3.42 0.63 -10.29
CA CYS A 93 -2.78 -0.40 -9.47
C CYS A 93 -2.53 0.10 -8.05
N THR A 94 -1.91 1.26 -7.92
CA THR A 94 -1.63 1.88 -6.61
C THR A 94 -2.93 2.12 -5.84
N TRP A 95 -3.96 2.67 -6.49
CA TRP A 95 -5.25 2.93 -5.86
C TRP A 95 -5.93 1.67 -5.33
N VAL A 96 -6.13 0.64 -6.19
CA VAL A 96 -6.83 -0.60 -5.80
C VAL A 96 -6.09 -1.33 -4.70
N THR A 97 -4.77 -1.46 -4.84
CA THR A 97 -3.93 -2.17 -3.87
C THR A 97 -3.92 -1.45 -2.52
N MET A 98 -3.78 -0.13 -2.52
CA MET A 98 -3.80 0.68 -1.30
C MET A 98 -5.16 0.61 -0.59
N ALA A 99 -6.27 0.77 -1.32
CA ALA A 99 -7.61 0.72 -0.77
C ALA A 99 -7.88 -0.64 -0.10
N PHE A 100 -7.52 -1.74 -0.78
CA PHE A 100 -7.70 -3.10 -0.25
C PHE A 100 -6.84 -3.34 0.99
N LEU A 101 -5.54 -3.05 0.92
CA LEU A 101 -4.60 -3.32 2.01
C LEU A 101 -4.88 -2.45 3.24
N GLN A 102 -5.29 -1.20 3.06
CA GLN A 102 -5.63 -0.34 4.17
C GLN A 102 -6.84 -0.86 4.95
N ASP A 103 -7.91 -1.30 4.28
CA ASP A 103 -9.06 -1.94 4.93
C ASP A 103 -8.65 -3.25 5.62
N PHE A 104 -7.85 -4.07 4.95
CA PHE A 104 -7.32 -5.31 5.51
C PHE A 104 -6.49 -5.07 6.78
N TRP A 105 -5.56 -4.13 6.77
CA TRP A 105 -4.74 -3.81 7.94
C TRP A 105 -5.55 -3.21 9.10
N ARG A 106 -6.54 -2.37 8.81
CA ARG A 106 -7.44 -1.85 9.86
C ARG A 106 -8.15 -2.98 10.59
N ARG A 107 -8.66 -3.96 9.86
CA ARG A 107 -9.32 -5.15 10.46
C ARG A 107 -8.35 -6.04 11.24
N LEU A 108 -7.14 -6.24 10.71
CA LEU A 108 -6.12 -7.02 11.41
C LEU A 108 -5.60 -6.32 12.67
N ALA A 109 -5.55 -4.99 12.69
CA ALA A 109 -5.07 -4.20 13.82
C ALA A 109 -5.89 -4.44 15.10
N ASP A 110 -7.15 -4.88 14.98
CA ASP A 110 -7.96 -5.26 16.13
C ASP A 110 -7.35 -6.42 16.92
N GLY A 111 -6.59 -7.29 16.27
CA GLY A 111 -5.88 -8.41 16.89
C GLY A 111 -4.53 -8.05 17.52
N LEU A 112 -4.05 -6.81 17.36
CA LEU A 112 -2.78 -6.36 17.91
C LEU A 112 -2.85 -6.11 19.44
N PRO A 113 -1.71 -6.23 20.15
CA PRO A 113 -1.61 -5.86 21.55
C PRO A 113 -2.05 -4.41 21.80
N LYS A 114 -2.76 -4.16 22.90
CA LYS A 114 -3.28 -2.82 23.24
C LYS A 114 -2.19 -1.75 23.28
N ALA A 115 -0.96 -2.13 23.65
CA ALA A 115 0.17 -1.21 23.78
C ALA A 115 0.55 -0.51 22.46
N ILE A 116 0.31 -1.14 21.30
CA ILE A 116 0.68 -0.62 19.97
C ILE A 116 -0.53 -0.31 19.09
N ARG A 117 -1.70 -0.93 19.39
CA ARG A 117 -2.91 -0.80 18.56
C ARG A 117 -3.30 0.65 18.31
N GLY A 118 -3.25 1.50 19.35
CA GLY A 118 -3.63 2.90 19.22
C GLY A 118 -2.78 3.66 18.23
N GLU A 119 -1.46 3.49 18.26
CA GLU A 119 -0.54 4.13 17.32
C GLU A 119 -0.71 3.60 15.90
N VAL A 120 -0.91 2.29 15.76
CA VAL A 120 -1.18 1.66 14.45
C VAL A 120 -2.48 2.17 13.85
N MET A 121 -3.58 2.19 14.61
CA MET A 121 -4.88 2.69 14.13
C MET A 121 -4.78 4.16 13.72
N LYS A 122 -4.08 5.00 14.49
CA LYS A 122 -3.81 6.38 14.15
C LYS A 122 -3.00 6.53 12.85
N ALA A 123 -1.97 5.69 12.66
CA ALA A 123 -1.18 5.68 11.43
C ALA A 123 -1.99 5.23 10.20
N LEU A 124 -3.03 4.42 10.38
CA LEU A 124 -3.91 3.94 9.32
C LEU A 124 -5.19 4.79 9.15
N GLU A 125 -5.34 5.87 9.92
CA GLU A 125 -6.53 6.72 9.89
C GLU A 125 -6.63 7.52 8.58
N GLY A 126 -7.89 7.78 8.17
CA GLY A 126 -8.19 8.61 6.98
C GLY A 126 -8.03 7.86 5.66
N ASP A 127 -8.76 8.33 4.64
CA ASP A 127 -8.81 7.77 3.29
C ASP A 127 -8.42 8.78 2.21
N THR A 128 -7.78 9.89 2.59
CA THR A 128 -7.44 11.01 1.70
C THR A 128 -6.69 10.55 0.47
N MET A 129 -5.63 9.73 0.64
CA MET A 129 -4.85 9.18 -0.48
C MET A 129 -5.71 8.39 -1.46
N ILE A 130 -6.62 7.56 -0.93
CA ILE A 130 -7.51 6.70 -1.74
C ILE A 130 -8.48 7.57 -2.52
N HIS A 131 -9.05 8.61 -1.88
CA HIS A 131 -9.95 9.56 -2.53
C HIS A 131 -9.24 10.35 -3.62
N VAL A 132 -8.04 10.85 -3.35
CA VAL A 132 -7.23 11.61 -4.29
C VAL A 132 -6.91 10.78 -5.54
N LEU A 133 -6.40 9.57 -5.37
CA LEU A 133 -6.10 8.66 -6.49
C LEU A 133 -7.35 8.30 -7.29
N ARG A 134 -8.48 8.08 -6.62
CA ARG A 134 -9.76 7.82 -7.26
C ARG A 134 -10.21 9.01 -8.10
N THR A 135 -10.19 10.20 -7.56
CA THR A 135 -10.61 11.44 -8.26
C THR A 135 -9.76 11.67 -9.51
N GLU A 136 -8.44 11.46 -9.40
CA GLU A 136 -7.56 11.58 -10.57
C GLU A 136 -7.86 10.53 -11.65
N LEU A 137 -8.12 9.29 -11.27
CA LEU A 137 -8.54 8.25 -12.21
C LEU A 137 -9.88 8.58 -12.88
N GLU A 138 -10.87 9.05 -12.13
CA GLU A 138 -12.17 9.49 -12.65
C GLU A 138 -12.01 10.64 -13.63
N ARG A 139 -11.14 11.61 -13.32
CA ARG A 139 -10.80 12.72 -14.21
C ARG A 139 -10.20 12.22 -15.54
N ARG A 140 -9.26 11.30 -15.48
CA ARG A 140 -8.63 10.70 -16.68
C ARG A 140 -9.62 9.89 -17.51
N ILE A 141 -10.47 9.10 -16.88
CA ILE A 141 -11.53 8.35 -17.58
C ILE A 141 -12.55 9.29 -18.24
N ALA A 142 -12.85 10.43 -17.63
CA ALA A 142 -13.75 11.43 -18.23
C ALA A 142 -13.14 12.04 -19.51
N LEU A 143 -11.82 12.27 -19.52
CA LEU A 143 -11.11 12.77 -20.70
C LEU A 143 -10.95 11.71 -21.80
N GLU A 144 -10.84 10.43 -21.42
CA GLU A 144 -10.67 9.29 -22.32
C GLU A 144 -11.58 8.10 -21.94
N PRO A 145 -12.88 8.14 -22.33
CA PRO A 145 -13.87 7.12 -21.93
C PRO A 145 -13.53 5.68 -22.36
N THR A 146 -12.70 5.51 -23.38
CA THR A 146 -12.23 4.21 -23.85
C THR A 146 -11.38 3.43 -22.84
N LEU A 147 -10.83 4.13 -21.82
CA LEU A 147 -10.06 3.50 -20.74
C LEU A 147 -10.94 2.66 -19.79
N ARG A 148 -12.22 2.99 -19.63
CA ARG A 148 -13.11 2.37 -18.64
C ARG A 148 -13.22 0.85 -18.75
N PRO A 149 -13.54 0.25 -19.91
CA PRO A 149 -13.67 -1.20 -20.02
C PRO A 149 -12.36 -1.95 -19.75
N ALA A 150 -11.24 -1.42 -20.27
CA ALA A 150 -9.92 -2.01 -20.09
C ALA A 150 -9.48 -2.00 -18.62
N LEU A 151 -9.69 -0.88 -17.93
CA LEU A 151 -9.38 -0.74 -16.49
C LEU A 151 -10.26 -1.65 -15.63
N ALA A 152 -11.55 -1.78 -15.95
CA ALA A 152 -12.46 -2.64 -15.18
C ALA A 152 -12.06 -4.13 -15.27
N LEU A 153 -11.67 -4.60 -16.46
CA LEU A 153 -11.19 -5.97 -16.62
C LEU A 153 -9.86 -6.22 -15.91
N TRP A 154 -8.95 -5.26 -16.01
CA TRP A 154 -7.64 -5.34 -15.40
C TRP A 154 -7.71 -5.27 -13.87
N ALA A 155 -8.57 -4.39 -13.30
CA ALA A 155 -8.77 -4.25 -11.86
C ALA A 155 -9.29 -5.54 -11.19
N ARG A 156 -10.13 -6.32 -11.87
CA ARG A 156 -10.60 -7.61 -11.35
C ARG A 156 -9.45 -8.61 -11.13
N ARG A 157 -8.48 -8.65 -12.06
CA ARG A 157 -7.29 -9.50 -11.91
C ARG A 157 -6.40 -9.02 -10.79
N LEU A 158 -6.24 -7.69 -10.68
CA LEU A 158 -5.43 -7.06 -9.66
C LEU A 158 -5.92 -7.37 -8.23
N VAL A 159 -7.24 -7.42 -7.99
CA VAL A 159 -7.79 -7.77 -6.67
C VAL A 159 -7.30 -9.15 -6.24
N GLY A 160 -7.31 -10.15 -7.12
CA GLY A 160 -6.80 -11.49 -6.81
C GLY A 160 -5.31 -11.47 -6.41
N ASP A 161 -4.46 -10.77 -7.17
CA ASP A 161 -3.03 -10.65 -6.85
C ASP A 161 -2.80 -9.87 -5.54
N THR A 162 -3.66 -8.88 -5.23
CA THR A 162 -3.57 -8.10 -3.98
C THR A 162 -3.94 -8.96 -2.76
N MET A 163 -4.89 -9.87 -2.89
CA MET A 163 -5.22 -10.82 -1.81
C MET A 163 -4.01 -11.70 -1.45
N LEU A 164 -3.26 -12.17 -2.43
CA LEU A 164 -2.07 -13.00 -2.19
C LEU A 164 -0.99 -12.23 -1.41
N ILE A 165 -0.79 -10.94 -1.68
CA ILE A 165 0.18 -10.15 -0.92
C ILE A 165 -0.33 -9.84 0.50
N ALA A 166 -1.63 -9.63 0.68
CA ALA A 166 -2.23 -9.44 1.99
C ALA A 166 -2.02 -10.69 2.87
N GLU A 167 -2.21 -11.89 2.32
CA GLU A 167 -2.02 -13.17 3.03
C GLU A 167 -0.58 -13.38 3.48
N SER A 168 0.42 -12.80 2.79
CA SER A 168 1.83 -12.94 3.18
C SER A 168 2.13 -12.43 4.59
N ALA A 169 1.33 -11.50 5.14
CA ALA A 169 1.45 -11.06 6.53
C ALA A 169 1.05 -12.15 7.54
N LEU A 170 0.23 -13.12 7.11
CA LEU A 170 -0.29 -14.17 7.97
C LEU A 170 0.61 -15.42 7.99
N VAL A 171 1.36 -15.66 6.93
CA VAL A 171 2.18 -16.86 6.73
C VAL A 171 3.48 -16.82 7.56
N HIS A 172 3.99 -15.65 7.92
CA HIS A 172 5.23 -15.48 8.71
C HIS A 172 5.11 -15.95 10.17
N ARG A 173 4.02 -16.63 10.54
CA ARG A 173 3.78 -17.16 11.88
C ARG A 173 4.50 -18.50 12.17
N ASP A 174 4.86 -19.27 11.15
CA ASP A 174 5.15 -20.70 11.30
C ASP A 174 6.61 -21.10 11.05
N ASN A 175 7.55 -20.14 10.95
CA ASN A 175 8.96 -20.47 10.86
C ASN A 175 9.75 -19.81 12.01
N PRO A 176 9.77 -20.39 13.23
CA PRO A 176 10.81 -20.07 14.17
C PRO A 176 12.12 -20.54 13.52
N VAL A 177 13.04 -19.60 13.31
CA VAL A 177 14.40 -19.87 12.84
C VAL A 177 14.98 -20.97 13.71
N ALA A 178 15.22 -22.15 13.09
CA ALA A 178 16.03 -23.21 13.66
C ALA A 178 17.50 -22.84 13.57
#